data_0e93e5e1f3a9b35c996f50a9c3521c82
#
_entry.id   0e93e5e1f3a9b35c996f50a9c3521c82
#
_cell.length_a   1.000
_cell.length_b   1.000
_cell.length_c   1.000
_cell.angle_alpha   90.00
_cell.angle_beta   90.00
_cell.angle_gamma   90.00
#
_symmetry.space_group_name_H-M   'P 1'
#
loop_
_entity.id
_entity.type
_entity.pdbx_description
1 polymer ?
#
loop_
_entity_poly.entity_id
_entity_poly.type
_entity_poly.pdbx_seq_one_letter_code
_entity_poly.pdbx_strand_id
1 'polypeptide(L)'
;MTDRKPTLCVVAGPNGSGKTTTTVQLLDNEWTSDSLYVNPDNIAQEMFGDWNSPEAVVKAAEYATKLRYECLEQRRDFVFETVFSSDVERAYIYDNSIDNQLPRLLYRTTDGQLFKQYVEDLPEWAGVLLK
;
A
#
# COMPACT_ATOMS: atom_id res chain seq x y z
N MET A 1 -14.08 20.94 5.45
CA MET A 1 -13.90 19.49 5.57
C MET A 1 -14.59 18.81 4.41
N THR A 2 -13.88 18.04 3.65
CA THR A 2 -14.48 17.28 2.56
C THR A 2 -14.94 15.93 3.09
N ASP A 3 -16.11 15.46 2.67
CA ASP A 3 -16.61 14.12 3.00
C ASP A 3 -15.87 13.01 2.22
N ARG A 4 -14.79 13.39 1.53
CA ARG A 4 -13.97 12.45 0.76
C ARG A 4 -13.26 11.45 1.69
N LYS A 5 -13.29 10.20 1.35
CA LYS A 5 -12.51 9.18 2.05
C LYS A 5 -11.02 9.45 1.89
N PRO A 6 -10.23 9.24 2.94
CA PRO A 6 -8.77 9.25 2.81
C PRO A 6 -8.31 8.23 1.77
N THR A 7 -7.25 8.57 1.06
CA THR A 7 -6.70 7.70 0.00
C THR A 7 -5.42 7.04 0.49
N LEU A 8 -5.37 5.73 0.35
CA LEU A 8 -4.15 4.95 0.51
C LEU A 8 -3.73 4.43 -0.86
N CYS A 9 -2.51 4.77 -1.26
CA CYS A 9 -1.89 4.20 -2.44
C CYS A 9 -0.75 3.27 -2.02
N VAL A 10 -0.76 2.05 -2.52
CA VAL A 10 0.30 1.08 -2.27
C VAL A 10 1.03 0.82 -3.58
N VAL A 11 2.34 1.09 -3.60
CA VAL A 11 3.20 0.77 -4.73
C VAL A 11 4.04 -0.44 -4.34
N ALA A 12 3.72 -1.58 -4.91
CA ALA A 12 4.31 -2.85 -4.52
C ALA A 12 4.99 -3.54 -5.71
N GLY A 13 6.07 -4.22 -5.43
CA GLY A 13 6.79 -4.99 -6.44
C GLY A 13 8.22 -5.30 -5.99
N PRO A 14 8.90 -6.22 -6.69
CA PRO A 14 10.28 -6.56 -6.36
C PRO A 14 11.23 -5.39 -6.64
N ASN A 15 12.42 -5.46 -6.06
CA ASN A 15 13.46 -4.48 -6.33
C ASN A 15 13.79 -4.46 -7.84
N GLY A 16 13.92 -3.25 -8.39
CA GLY A 16 14.20 -3.06 -9.82
C GLY A 16 12.98 -3.12 -10.73
N SER A 17 11.78 -3.24 -10.19
CA SER A 17 10.53 -3.28 -11.00
C SER A 17 10.00 -1.90 -11.44
N GLY A 18 10.65 -0.81 -11.01
CA GLY A 18 10.23 0.55 -11.35
C GLY A 18 9.30 1.19 -10.33
N LYS A 19 9.23 0.69 -9.10
CA LYS A 19 8.39 1.24 -8.05
C LYS A 19 8.64 2.72 -7.80
N THR A 20 9.89 3.10 -7.62
CA THR A 20 10.27 4.50 -7.34
C THR A 20 9.87 5.42 -8.48
N THR A 21 10.10 5.00 -9.72
CA THR A 21 9.68 5.76 -10.91
C THR A 21 8.17 5.96 -10.93
N THR A 22 7.42 4.90 -10.67
CA THR A 22 5.95 4.96 -10.61
C THR A 22 5.49 5.88 -9.48
N THR A 23 6.12 5.81 -8.31
CA THR A 23 5.80 6.64 -7.16
C THR A 23 6.02 8.13 -7.46
N VAL A 24 7.13 8.47 -8.11
CA VAL A 24 7.40 9.87 -8.50
C VAL A 24 6.29 10.39 -9.42
N GLN A 25 5.90 9.61 -10.42
CA GLN A 25 4.81 9.98 -11.32
C GLN A 25 3.47 10.10 -10.58
N LEU A 26 3.22 9.22 -9.63
CA LEU A 26 2.00 9.24 -8.82
C LEU A 26 1.94 10.47 -7.93
N LEU A 27 3.05 10.86 -7.30
CA LEU A 27 3.11 12.04 -6.43
C LEU A 27 2.98 13.36 -7.19
N ASP A 28 3.26 13.38 -8.48
CA ASP A 28 3.00 14.54 -9.34
C ASP A 28 1.51 14.70 -9.67
N ASN A 29 0.69 13.74 -9.33
CA ASN A 29 -0.74 13.79 -9.58
C ASN A 29 -1.46 14.65 -8.52
N GLU A 30 -2.46 15.41 -8.93
CA GLU A 30 -3.25 16.27 -8.03
C GLU A 30 -3.87 15.51 -6.85
N TRP A 31 -4.22 14.25 -7.03
CA TRP A 31 -4.86 13.45 -5.99
C TRP A 31 -3.93 13.11 -4.83
N THR A 32 -2.65 13.01 -5.13
CA THR A 32 -1.66 12.46 -4.21
C THR A 32 -0.59 13.48 -3.82
N SER A 33 -0.64 14.69 -4.37
CA SER A 33 0.37 15.73 -4.12
C SER A 33 0.54 16.08 -2.64
N ASP A 34 -0.55 16.02 -1.87
CA ASP A 34 -0.56 16.29 -0.43
C ASP A 34 -0.40 15.03 0.44
N SER A 35 -0.20 13.89 -0.19
CA SER A 35 -0.06 12.61 0.52
C SER A 35 1.32 12.48 1.14
N LEU A 36 1.37 11.90 2.33
CA LEU A 36 2.65 11.52 2.93
C LEU A 36 3.23 10.33 2.17
N TYR A 37 4.48 10.43 1.75
CA TYR A 37 5.18 9.32 1.12
C TYR A 37 5.97 8.52 2.17
N VAL A 38 5.64 7.24 2.30
CA VAL A 38 6.29 6.33 3.25
C VAL A 38 7.07 5.29 2.47
N ASN A 39 8.39 5.37 2.52
CA ASN A 39 9.30 4.42 1.88
C ASN A 39 10.35 3.98 2.91
N PRO A 40 10.37 2.70 3.31
CA PRO A 40 11.34 2.22 4.29
C PRO A 40 12.80 2.44 3.89
N ASP A 41 13.13 2.33 2.61
CA ASP A 41 14.51 2.54 2.14
C ASP A 41 14.95 3.99 2.35
N ASN A 42 14.08 4.95 2.05
CA ASN A 42 14.35 6.36 2.30
C ASN A 42 14.49 6.65 3.80
N ILE A 43 13.64 6.04 4.62
CA ILE A 43 13.70 6.17 6.07
C ILE A 43 15.03 5.62 6.59
N ALA A 44 15.44 4.44 6.12
CA ALA A 44 16.71 3.85 6.51
C ALA A 44 17.89 4.77 6.20
N GLN A 45 17.90 5.37 5.01
CA GLN A 45 18.96 6.26 4.58
C GLN A 45 18.97 7.59 5.35
N GLU A 46 17.81 8.21 5.50
CA GLU A 46 17.69 9.54 6.09
C GLU A 46 17.85 9.54 7.61
N MET A 47 17.29 8.54 8.29
CA MET A 47 17.26 8.49 9.76
C MET A 47 18.34 7.62 10.36
N PHE A 48 18.78 6.59 9.64
CA PHE A 48 19.72 5.59 10.16
C PHE A 48 21.03 5.53 9.37
N GLY A 49 21.15 6.36 8.31
CA GLY A 49 22.39 6.58 7.58
C GLY A 49 22.80 5.49 6.58
N ASP A 50 22.13 4.34 6.58
CA ASP A 50 22.50 3.23 5.71
C ASP A 50 21.30 2.34 5.38
N TRP A 51 20.84 2.40 4.16
CA TRP A 51 19.73 1.59 3.68
C TRP A 51 20.08 0.10 3.49
N ASN A 52 21.37 -0.25 3.50
CA ASN A 52 21.85 -1.64 3.35
C ASN A 52 22.12 -2.34 4.69
N SER A 53 22.22 -1.61 5.78
CA SER A 53 22.44 -2.20 7.09
C SER A 53 21.22 -3.01 7.52
N PRO A 54 21.35 -4.30 7.91
CA PRO A 54 20.22 -5.08 8.41
C PRO A 54 19.52 -4.42 9.60
N GLU A 55 20.29 -3.80 10.50
CA GLU A 55 19.73 -3.10 11.65
C GLU A 55 18.92 -1.87 11.25
N ALA A 56 19.43 -1.08 10.30
CA ALA A 56 18.74 0.09 9.78
C ALA A 56 17.46 -0.30 9.03
N VAL A 57 17.51 -1.38 8.27
CA VAL A 57 16.33 -1.90 7.54
C VAL A 57 15.21 -2.28 8.51
N VAL A 58 15.53 -2.99 9.61
CA VAL A 58 14.53 -3.38 10.61
C VAL A 58 13.93 -2.15 11.29
N LYS A 59 14.77 -1.21 11.73
CA LYS A 59 14.31 0.03 12.38
C LYS A 59 13.46 0.88 11.43
N ALA A 60 13.85 0.97 10.18
CA ALA A 60 13.09 1.70 9.17
C ALA A 60 11.72 1.05 8.91
N ALA A 61 11.66 -0.27 8.88
CA ALA A 61 10.40 -0.99 8.72
C ALA A 61 9.46 -0.76 9.91
N GLU A 62 9.96 -0.77 11.12
CA GLU A 62 9.20 -0.46 12.33
C GLU A 62 8.67 0.98 12.32
N TYR A 63 9.52 1.92 11.95
CA TYR A 63 9.16 3.33 11.84
C TYR A 63 8.10 3.56 10.76
N ALA A 64 8.28 2.94 9.58
CA ALA A 64 7.30 3.01 8.49
C ALA A 64 5.94 2.45 8.92
N THR A 65 5.92 1.35 9.65
CA THR A 65 4.70 0.76 10.19
C THR A 65 3.99 1.74 11.14
N LYS A 66 4.74 2.37 12.02
CA LYS A 66 4.21 3.38 12.94
C LYS A 66 3.59 4.55 12.17
N LEU A 67 4.28 5.08 11.16
CA LEU A 67 3.77 6.16 10.33
C LEU A 67 2.47 5.79 9.62
N ARG A 68 2.37 4.57 9.11
CA ARG A 68 1.15 4.11 8.44
C ARG A 68 -0.03 4.08 9.40
N TYR A 69 0.15 3.57 10.62
CA TYR A 69 -0.91 3.58 11.63
C TYR A 69 -1.31 5.00 12.02
N GLU A 70 -0.36 5.90 12.20
CA GLU A 70 -0.65 7.30 12.48
C GLU A 70 -1.47 7.94 11.36
N CYS A 71 -1.14 7.68 10.10
CA CYS A 71 -1.91 8.17 8.96
C CYS A 71 -3.35 7.63 8.95
N LEU A 72 -3.53 6.36 9.28
CA LEU A 72 -4.87 5.75 9.38
C LEU A 72 -5.69 6.40 10.49
N GLU A 73 -5.11 6.60 11.67
CA GLU A 73 -5.79 7.23 12.79
C GLU A 73 -6.18 8.69 12.50
N GLN A 74 -5.29 9.42 11.85
CA GLN A 74 -5.50 10.83 11.48
C GLN A 74 -6.35 11.01 10.21
N ARG A 75 -6.74 9.92 9.56
CA ARG A 75 -7.45 9.92 8.28
C ARG A 75 -6.71 10.73 7.22
N ARG A 76 -5.39 10.58 7.18
CA ARG A 76 -4.52 11.29 6.26
C ARG A 76 -4.26 10.45 5.02
N ASP A 77 -4.23 11.08 3.86
CA ASP A 77 -3.81 10.44 2.62
C ASP A 77 -2.32 10.07 2.71
N PHE A 78 -1.97 8.88 2.26
CA PHE A 78 -0.56 8.49 2.18
C PHE A 78 -0.31 7.48 1.07
N VAL A 79 0.93 7.49 0.60
CA VAL A 79 1.46 6.55 -0.40
C VAL A 79 2.57 5.76 0.27
N PHE A 80 2.51 4.44 0.24
CA PHE A 80 3.63 3.67 0.73
C PHE A 80 4.15 2.67 -0.29
N GLU A 81 5.47 2.52 -0.31
CA GLU A 81 6.20 1.64 -1.20
C GLU A 81 6.68 0.42 -0.44
N THR A 82 6.51 -0.76 -1.00
CA THR A 82 6.87 -2.01 -0.35
C THR A 82 7.27 -3.07 -1.37
N VAL A 83 8.12 -3.98 -0.95
CA VAL A 83 8.50 -5.15 -1.75
C VAL A 83 7.66 -6.39 -1.42
N PHE A 84 6.79 -6.34 -0.40
CA PHE A 84 6.08 -7.51 0.12
C PHE A 84 7.02 -8.70 0.34
N SER A 85 8.11 -8.45 1.05
CA SER A 85 9.18 -9.45 1.25
C SER A 85 8.85 -10.53 2.28
N SER A 86 7.77 -10.35 3.03
CA SER A 86 7.27 -11.38 3.93
C SER A 86 6.27 -12.27 3.21
N ASP A 87 6.19 -13.52 3.60
CA ASP A 87 5.22 -14.46 3.05
C ASP A 87 3.80 -13.95 3.31
N VAL A 88 3.15 -13.47 2.25
CA VAL A 88 1.74 -13.05 2.33
C VAL A 88 0.89 -14.29 2.17
N GLU A 89 0.69 -15.00 3.26
CA GLU A 89 -0.13 -16.21 3.26
C GLU A 89 -1.57 -15.93 2.87
N ARG A 90 -2.09 -14.76 3.26
CA ARG A 90 -3.48 -14.38 2.99
C ARG A 90 -3.57 -12.93 2.53
N ALA A 91 -4.35 -12.69 1.48
CA ALA A 91 -4.70 -11.35 1.04
C ALA A 91 -6.21 -11.21 0.91
N TYR A 92 -6.73 -10.07 1.30
CA TYR A 92 -8.15 -9.73 1.21
C TYR A 92 -8.32 -8.56 0.26
N ILE A 93 -9.16 -8.72 -0.74
CA ILE A 93 -9.38 -7.69 -1.77
C ILE A 93 -10.74 -7.04 -1.54
N TYR A 94 -10.72 -5.73 -1.37
CA TYR A 94 -11.91 -4.92 -1.12
C TYR A 94 -12.15 -3.93 -2.24
N ASP A 95 -13.43 -3.70 -2.52
CA ASP A 95 -13.86 -2.57 -3.33
C ASP A 95 -14.19 -1.40 -2.41
N ASN A 96 -13.44 -0.32 -2.53
CA ASN A 96 -13.63 0.92 -1.78
C ASN A 96 -13.91 2.11 -2.71
N SER A 97 -14.45 1.84 -3.88
CA SER A 97 -14.65 2.85 -4.92
C SER A 97 -15.78 3.84 -4.63
N ILE A 98 -16.68 3.50 -3.70
CA ILE A 98 -17.85 4.34 -3.40
C ILE A 98 -17.61 5.09 -2.09
N ASP A 99 -17.59 6.43 -2.16
CA ASP A 99 -17.46 7.28 -0.99
C ASP A 99 -18.65 7.11 -0.03
N ASN A 100 -18.38 7.28 1.25
CA ASN A 100 -19.37 7.17 2.33
C ASN A 100 -20.03 5.79 2.50
N GLN A 101 -19.43 4.75 1.89
CA GLN A 101 -19.80 3.37 2.13
C GLN A 101 -18.63 2.58 2.69
N LEU A 102 -18.92 1.54 3.46
CA LEU A 102 -17.88 0.63 3.93
C LEU A 102 -17.29 -0.14 2.75
N PRO A 103 -16.00 -0.43 2.77
CA PRO A 103 -15.39 -1.28 1.74
C PRO A 103 -16.11 -2.63 1.66
N ARG A 104 -16.35 -3.09 0.45
CA ARG A 104 -16.98 -4.38 0.18
C ARG A 104 -15.91 -5.43 -0.07
N LEU A 105 -15.88 -6.50 0.73
CA LEU A 105 -14.95 -7.61 0.52
C LEU A 105 -15.35 -8.39 -0.73
N LEU A 106 -14.45 -8.48 -1.69
CA LEU A 106 -14.67 -9.18 -2.95
C LEU A 106 -14.21 -10.63 -2.89
N TYR A 107 -12.96 -10.86 -2.52
CA TYR A 107 -12.40 -12.21 -2.41
C TYR A 107 -11.18 -12.23 -1.51
N ARG A 108 -10.79 -13.44 -1.15
CA ARG A 108 -9.57 -13.73 -0.39
C ARG A 108 -8.68 -14.69 -1.18
N THR A 109 -7.39 -14.44 -1.15
CA THR A 109 -6.40 -15.38 -1.67
C THR A 109 -5.62 -16.02 -0.54
N THR A 110 -5.09 -17.21 -0.80
CA THR A 110 -4.14 -17.90 0.07
C THR A 110 -2.99 -18.35 -0.81
N ASP A 111 -1.76 -17.99 -0.43
CA ASP A 111 -0.56 -18.29 -1.23
C ASP A 111 -0.68 -17.85 -2.69
N GLY A 112 -1.31 -16.70 -2.91
CA GLY A 112 -1.49 -16.12 -4.24
C GLY A 112 -2.60 -16.73 -5.07
N GLN A 113 -3.33 -17.72 -4.55
CA GLN A 113 -4.43 -18.38 -5.26
C GLN A 113 -5.78 -18.01 -4.65
N LEU A 114 -6.82 -17.95 -5.50
CA LEU A 114 -8.17 -17.69 -5.02
C LEU A 114 -8.61 -18.76 -4.01
N PHE A 115 -8.90 -18.33 -2.80
CA PHE A 115 -9.43 -19.19 -1.75
C PHE A 115 -10.96 -19.13 -1.68
N LYS A 116 -11.52 -17.93 -1.63
CA LYS A 116 -12.97 -17.72 -1.54
C LYS A 116 -13.38 -16.41 -2.17
N GLN A 117 -14.43 -16.45 -2.98
CA GLN A 117 -15.08 -15.28 -3.56
C GLN A 117 -16.39 -15.02 -2.79
N TYR A 118 -16.59 -13.75 -2.39
CA TYR A 118 -17.72 -13.34 -1.57
C TYR A 118 -18.82 -12.63 -2.35
N VAL A 119 -18.57 -12.28 -3.62
CA VAL A 119 -19.52 -11.65 -4.54
C VAL A 119 -19.69 -12.52 -5.78
N GLU A 120 -20.86 -12.48 -6.41
CA GLU A 120 -21.12 -13.28 -7.62
C GLU A 120 -20.27 -12.81 -8.80
N ASP A 121 -20.24 -11.50 -9.02
CA ASP A 121 -19.53 -10.90 -10.13
C ASP A 121 -18.39 -10.01 -9.62
N LEU A 122 -17.16 -10.35 -10.03
CA LEU A 122 -16.00 -9.53 -9.73
C LEU A 122 -15.92 -8.36 -10.72
N PRO A 123 -15.60 -7.13 -10.25
CA PRO A 123 -15.20 -6.08 -11.17
C PRO A 123 -14.01 -6.54 -12.02
N GLU A 124 -13.93 -6.09 -13.26
CA GLU A 124 -12.87 -6.48 -14.19
C GLU A 124 -11.48 -6.27 -13.62
N TRP A 125 -11.26 -5.12 -12.95
CA TRP A 125 -9.96 -4.80 -12.33
C TRP A 125 -9.56 -5.81 -11.26
N ALA A 126 -10.52 -6.33 -10.49
CA ALA A 126 -10.25 -7.29 -9.42
C ALA A 126 -9.94 -8.68 -9.99
N GLY A 127 -10.59 -9.06 -11.08
CA GLY A 127 -10.33 -10.34 -11.75
C GLY A 127 -8.93 -10.45 -12.34
N VAL A 128 -8.37 -9.33 -12.80
CA VAL A 128 -7.00 -9.29 -13.35
C VAL A 128 -5.95 -9.68 -12.32
N LEU A 129 -6.19 -9.38 -11.05
CA LEU A 129 -5.24 -9.69 -9.96
C LEU A 129 -5.12 -11.19 -9.67
N LEU A 130 -6.03 -12.01 -10.19
CA LEU A 130 -6.02 -13.45 -10.01
C LEU A 130 -5.22 -14.21 -11.08
N LYS A 131 -4.65 -13.51 -12.02
CA LYS A 131 -3.88 -14.13 -13.12
C LYS A 131 -2.41 -14.24 -12.82
#